data_4793c67aff4507da5393ff7d648cf21d
#
_entry.id   4793c67aff4507da5393ff7d648cf21d
#
_cell.length_a   1.000
_cell.length_b   1.000
_cell.length_c   1.000
_cell.angle_alpha   90.00
_cell.angle_beta   90.00
_cell.angle_gamma   90.00
#
_symmetry.space_group_name_H-M   'P 1'
#
loop_
_entity.id
_entity.type
_entity.pdbx_description
1 polymer ?
#
loop_
_entity_poly.entity_id
_entity_poly.type
_entity_poly.pdbx_seq_one_letter_code
_entity_poly.pdbx_strand_id
1 'polypeptide(L)'
;KMQRFFELALQQTQISIADFADQAYPKQLVINQTTSPLLLQAASQSFARTMLELISEGRPLTDIATTQQLMMTTALKELYAFLDVWEVDDDGKVTDGFKAKFPKLSIVAESAAGAIPIADSVDPTNANFMHFYDPDVPTANSDVSDCASDPITFPSSAMSVHRILYGSLDGYKSATGIACPPVAGSATAAQLTNDDFNDWAMVSLRAPNSGEAVTAFYDLPALRSATELVLTIPRLGFFTTPAFFANWQTNISNQMRVTLNQSLIVALGAQVDGTDTTLTPGNPPPGLDATHAGSGACFGCHQSLDPLRSIFSATYSWNYHNQLDSTWSTQPGIFSFQKVTQPVKSMSDFGAVLSSHPLFAKAWVQKLCYYVNSSPCVDTDPEFQRVVSVFQNSGFAWNTLVSELLSSPLVTNATRTATYDKNGEVVAVSRRDHLCAALDTRLGFDDICGLHAVTAKAAKALVPSIAAGLPSDGYGRGSVAPVLPNQPTLFYRAGLENICENVASQTIDVATANQQANVKQWSSGDPNSAIADFVSIVMALPASDPRASQASSILQSHFMQATQAGATAGNALKSTFVAACLAPSSLSIGL
;
A
#
# COMPACT_ATOMS: atom_id res chain seq x y z
N LYS A 1 2.06 -8.78 -13.10
CA LYS A 1 2.44 -7.45 -13.64
C LYS A 1 1.29 -6.43 -13.54
N MET A 2 0.05 -6.77 -13.95
CA MET A 2 -1.09 -5.83 -13.89
C MET A 2 -1.48 -5.47 -12.45
N GLN A 3 -1.48 -6.41 -11.51
CA GLN A 3 -1.69 -6.06 -10.09
C GLN A 3 -0.69 -4.99 -9.64
N ARG A 4 0.59 -5.17 -9.94
CA ARG A 4 1.64 -4.20 -9.60
C ARG A 4 1.41 -2.84 -10.25
N PHE A 5 0.95 -2.81 -11.50
CA PHE A 5 0.56 -1.56 -12.16
C PHE A 5 -0.50 -0.81 -11.33
N PHE A 6 -1.58 -1.51 -10.91
CA PHE A 6 -2.63 -0.86 -10.12
C PHE A 6 -2.15 -0.43 -8.73
N GLU A 7 -1.33 -1.23 -8.04
CA GLU A 7 -0.72 -0.82 -6.77
C GLU A 7 0.06 0.50 -6.92
N LEU A 8 0.85 0.63 -7.99
CA LEU A 8 1.61 1.83 -8.30
C LEU A 8 0.71 2.99 -8.73
N ALA A 9 -0.20 2.78 -9.67
CA ALA A 9 -1.08 3.80 -10.22
C ALA A 9 -2.05 4.38 -9.18
N LEU A 10 -2.45 3.55 -8.21
CA LEU A 10 -3.26 3.93 -7.05
C LEU A 10 -2.42 4.47 -5.89
N GLN A 11 -1.09 4.47 -6.05
CA GLN A 11 -0.13 4.94 -5.03
C GLN A 11 -0.22 4.18 -3.70
N GLN A 12 -0.63 2.91 -3.73
CA GLN A 12 -0.79 2.08 -2.53
C GLN A 12 0.53 1.56 -1.96
N THR A 13 1.60 1.61 -2.74
CA THR A 13 2.95 1.19 -2.31
C THR A 13 3.60 2.11 -1.29
N GLN A 14 2.97 3.23 -0.98
CA GLN A 14 3.45 4.21 -0.01
C GLN A 14 2.85 4.03 1.40
N ILE A 15 1.88 3.15 1.56
CA ILE A 15 1.26 2.91 2.87
C ILE A 15 2.31 2.36 3.83
N SER A 16 2.52 3.05 4.94
CA SER A 16 3.37 2.59 6.05
C SER A 16 2.53 2.07 7.21
N ILE A 17 3.15 1.28 8.08
CA ILE A 17 2.49 0.81 9.32
C ILE A 17 2.05 2.00 10.17
N ALA A 18 2.87 3.05 10.23
CA ALA A 18 2.59 4.24 11.02
C ALA A 18 1.36 4.99 10.49
N ASP A 19 1.33 5.25 9.18
CA ASP A 19 0.21 5.94 8.53
C ASP A 19 -1.09 5.13 8.65
N PHE A 20 -1.01 3.82 8.46
CA PHE A 20 -2.18 2.95 8.58
C PHE A 20 -2.73 2.91 10.01
N ALA A 21 -1.86 2.81 10.99
CA ALA A 21 -2.26 2.84 12.40
C ALA A 21 -2.88 4.19 12.80
N ASP A 22 -2.35 5.30 12.32
CA ASP A 22 -2.85 6.64 12.63
C ASP A 22 -4.26 6.89 12.07
N GLN A 23 -4.61 6.29 10.95
CA GLN A 23 -5.94 6.45 10.34
C GLN A 23 -6.95 5.38 10.73
N ALA A 24 -6.48 4.18 10.96
CA ALA A 24 -7.33 3.06 11.37
C ALA A 24 -7.53 3.03 12.89
N TYR A 25 -6.61 3.60 13.65
CA TYR A 25 -6.59 3.54 15.11
C TYR A 25 -6.11 4.87 15.71
N PRO A 26 -6.46 5.14 16.99
CA PRO A 26 -6.14 6.40 17.64
C PRO A 26 -4.64 6.66 17.78
N LYS A 27 -4.26 7.92 17.65
CA LYS A 27 -2.89 8.44 17.68
C LYS A 27 -2.01 8.04 18.85
N GLN A 28 -2.58 7.73 19.99
CA GLN A 28 -1.81 7.55 21.24
C GLN A 28 -1.17 6.16 21.34
N LEU A 29 -1.22 5.38 20.31
CA LEU A 29 -0.85 4.01 20.36
C LEU A 29 0.58 3.82 19.85
N VAL A 30 1.33 3.03 20.58
CA VAL A 30 2.72 2.68 20.23
C VAL A 30 2.70 1.95 18.88
N ILE A 31 2.96 2.69 17.86
CA ILE A 31 2.78 2.44 16.44
C ILE A 31 3.38 1.10 15.96
N ASN A 32 4.40 0.59 16.63
CA ASN A 32 5.18 -0.54 16.13
C ASN A 32 4.64 -1.94 16.51
N GLN A 33 3.52 -2.01 17.22
CA GLN A 33 3.09 -3.28 17.82
C GLN A 33 1.65 -3.70 17.50
N THR A 34 0.88 -2.88 16.78
CA THR A 34 -0.57 -3.07 16.70
C THR A 34 -1.10 -3.48 15.34
N THR A 35 -0.37 -3.24 14.27
CA THR A 35 -0.83 -3.60 12.93
C THR A 35 0.00 -4.76 12.41
N SER A 36 -0.65 -5.87 12.11
CA SER A 36 0.01 -6.99 11.44
C SER A 36 0.56 -6.53 10.08
N PRO A 37 1.81 -6.81 9.75
CA PRO A 37 2.34 -6.58 8.39
C PRO A 37 1.50 -7.25 7.31
N LEU A 38 0.87 -8.40 7.62
CA LEU A 38 -0.03 -9.10 6.71
C LEU A 38 -1.31 -8.30 6.44
N LEU A 39 -1.86 -7.64 7.47
CA LEU A 39 -3.03 -6.77 7.29
C LEU A 39 -2.70 -5.56 6.39
N LEU A 40 -1.53 -4.93 6.62
CA LEU A 40 -1.06 -3.83 5.80
C LEU A 40 -0.87 -4.26 4.34
N GLN A 41 -0.27 -5.42 4.12
CA GLN A 41 -0.11 -6.00 2.79
C GLN A 41 -1.48 -6.27 2.14
N ALA A 42 -2.39 -6.88 2.87
CA ALA A 42 -3.75 -7.13 2.38
C ALA A 42 -4.46 -5.81 2.01
N ALA A 43 -4.39 -4.78 2.87
CA ALA A 43 -4.98 -3.47 2.61
C ALA A 43 -4.38 -2.81 1.36
N SER A 44 -3.07 -2.87 1.17
CA SER A 44 -2.39 -2.29 0.01
C SER A 44 -2.70 -3.01 -1.31
N GLN A 45 -3.02 -4.30 -1.27
CA GLN A 45 -3.31 -5.12 -2.45
C GLN A 45 -4.80 -5.19 -2.80
N SER A 46 -5.68 -4.96 -1.83
CA SER A 46 -7.13 -5.19 -1.97
C SER A 46 -7.71 -4.55 -3.23
N PHE A 47 -7.51 -3.26 -3.42
CA PHE A 47 -8.14 -2.57 -4.55
C PHE A 47 -7.46 -2.89 -5.89
N ALA A 48 -6.17 -3.15 -5.92
CA ALA A 48 -5.50 -3.63 -7.13
C ALA A 48 -6.05 -5.00 -7.58
N ARG A 49 -6.30 -5.91 -6.64
CA ARG A 49 -6.95 -7.21 -6.89
C ARG A 49 -8.41 -7.02 -7.33
N THR A 50 -9.12 -6.09 -6.71
CA THR A 50 -10.49 -5.71 -7.12
C THR A 50 -10.53 -5.30 -8.59
N MET A 51 -9.62 -4.43 -9.01
CA MET A 51 -9.56 -4.00 -10.41
C MET A 51 -9.29 -5.15 -11.37
N LEU A 52 -8.43 -6.10 -11.00
CA LEU A 52 -8.18 -7.28 -11.84
C LEU A 52 -9.42 -8.14 -12.01
N GLU A 53 -10.17 -8.35 -10.94
CA GLU A 53 -11.40 -9.15 -10.98
C GLU A 53 -12.47 -8.45 -11.82
N LEU A 54 -12.72 -7.16 -11.57
CA LEU A 54 -13.68 -6.38 -12.37
C LEU A 54 -13.31 -6.36 -13.87
N ILE A 55 -12.02 -6.24 -14.19
CA ILE A 55 -11.54 -6.31 -15.58
C ILE A 55 -11.77 -7.71 -16.17
N SER A 56 -11.58 -8.78 -15.39
CA SER A 56 -11.85 -10.15 -15.85
C SER A 56 -13.32 -10.37 -16.16
N GLU A 57 -14.20 -9.67 -15.45
CA GLU A 57 -15.65 -9.66 -15.69
C GLU A 57 -16.07 -8.72 -16.85
N GLY A 58 -15.11 -8.05 -17.49
CA GLY A 58 -15.40 -7.11 -18.58
C GLY A 58 -15.93 -5.75 -18.10
N ARG A 59 -15.79 -5.43 -16.82
CA ARG A 59 -16.22 -4.15 -16.24
C ARG A 59 -15.32 -2.99 -16.69
N PRO A 60 -15.88 -1.79 -16.82
CA PRO A 60 -15.12 -0.62 -17.23
C PRO A 60 -14.16 -0.12 -16.15
N LEU A 61 -13.06 0.50 -16.56
CA LEU A 61 -12.10 1.08 -15.61
C LEU A 61 -12.73 2.17 -14.72
N THR A 62 -13.80 2.80 -15.16
CA THR A 62 -14.54 3.81 -14.38
C THR A 62 -15.09 3.28 -13.06
N ASP A 63 -15.24 1.97 -12.92
CA ASP A 63 -15.66 1.33 -11.68
C ASP A 63 -14.66 1.53 -10.53
N ILE A 64 -13.45 1.95 -10.82
CA ILE A 64 -12.46 2.35 -9.81
C ILE A 64 -13.02 3.38 -8.80
N ALA A 65 -13.93 4.25 -9.24
CA ALA A 65 -14.50 5.29 -8.39
C ALA A 65 -15.88 4.95 -7.82
N THR A 66 -16.53 3.87 -8.28
CA THR A 66 -17.96 3.64 -8.00
C THR A 66 -18.31 2.22 -7.61
N THR A 67 -17.41 1.26 -7.73
CA THR A 67 -17.70 -0.12 -7.38
C THR A 67 -18.06 -0.28 -5.89
N GLN A 68 -19.05 -1.10 -5.61
CA GLN A 68 -19.39 -1.56 -4.25
C GLN A 68 -18.88 -2.97 -3.99
N GLN A 69 -18.01 -3.49 -4.83
CA GLN A 69 -17.41 -4.80 -4.71
C GLN A 69 -15.91 -4.66 -4.51
N LEU A 70 -15.37 -5.29 -3.48
CA LEU A 70 -13.94 -5.28 -3.17
C LEU A 70 -13.41 -6.69 -2.95
N MET A 71 -12.22 -6.96 -3.45
CA MET A 71 -11.47 -8.15 -3.07
C MET A 71 -10.97 -7.99 -1.63
N MET A 72 -11.43 -8.85 -0.74
CA MET A 72 -11.15 -8.77 0.69
C MET A 72 -10.72 -10.13 1.22
N THR A 73 -9.84 -10.10 2.21
CA THR A 73 -9.55 -11.22 3.10
C THR A 73 -10.45 -11.13 4.33
N THR A 74 -10.55 -12.20 5.12
CA THR A 74 -11.30 -12.16 6.38
C THR A 74 -10.78 -11.07 7.31
N ALA A 75 -9.45 -10.88 7.40
CA ALA A 75 -8.86 -9.80 8.19
C ALA A 75 -9.28 -8.40 7.71
N LEU A 76 -9.45 -8.20 6.40
CA LEU A 76 -9.98 -6.94 5.88
C LEU A 76 -11.47 -6.77 6.15
N LYS A 77 -12.28 -7.83 6.04
CA LYS A 77 -13.70 -7.78 6.39
C LYS A 77 -13.88 -7.36 7.85
N GLU A 78 -13.08 -7.93 8.74
CA GLU A 78 -13.07 -7.56 10.15
C GLU A 78 -12.69 -6.09 10.35
N LEU A 79 -11.62 -5.61 9.69
CA LEU A 79 -11.21 -4.21 9.75
C LEU A 79 -12.33 -3.25 9.30
N TYR A 80 -12.99 -3.54 8.17
CA TYR A 80 -14.06 -2.69 7.67
C TYR A 80 -15.25 -2.66 8.62
N ALA A 81 -15.66 -3.82 9.15
CA ALA A 81 -16.73 -3.90 10.13
C ALA A 81 -16.36 -3.21 11.46
N PHE A 82 -15.09 -3.32 11.88
CA PHE A 82 -14.58 -2.63 13.07
C PHE A 82 -14.63 -1.11 12.90
N LEU A 83 -14.16 -0.58 11.78
CA LEU A 83 -14.16 0.85 11.50
C LEU A 83 -15.57 1.44 11.33
N ASP A 84 -16.56 0.60 11.07
CA ASP A 84 -17.95 1.04 10.85
C ASP A 84 -18.70 1.43 12.13
N VAL A 85 -18.25 0.96 13.28
CA VAL A 85 -18.99 1.14 14.54
C VAL A 85 -18.52 2.33 15.38
N TRP A 86 -17.53 3.08 14.92
CA TRP A 86 -17.04 4.33 15.56
C TRP A 86 -16.65 4.13 17.04
N GLU A 87 -15.76 3.17 17.28
CA GLU A 87 -15.42 2.68 18.62
C GLU A 87 -14.71 3.69 19.49
N VAL A 88 -14.01 4.65 18.88
CA VAL A 88 -13.18 5.61 19.59
C VAL A 88 -13.36 7.02 19.07
N ASP A 89 -13.12 7.97 19.96
CA ASP A 89 -13.06 9.38 19.63
C ASP A 89 -11.65 9.78 19.12
N ASP A 90 -11.49 11.07 18.83
CA ASP A 90 -10.23 11.62 18.30
C ASP A 90 -9.06 11.55 19.29
N ASP A 91 -9.35 11.37 20.58
CA ASP A 91 -8.37 11.15 21.64
C ASP A 91 -8.04 9.67 21.84
N GLY A 92 -8.68 8.78 21.08
CA GLY A 92 -8.52 7.34 21.20
C GLY A 92 -9.29 6.70 22.36
N LYS A 93 -10.28 7.42 22.92
CA LYS A 93 -11.13 6.88 23.97
C LYS A 93 -12.34 6.22 23.37
N VAL A 94 -12.77 5.14 23.99
CA VAL A 94 -13.99 4.44 23.55
C VAL A 94 -15.21 5.32 23.78
N THR A 95 -16.00 5.49 22.72
CA THR A 95 -17.19 6.35 22.74
C THR A 95 -18.29 5.76 23.64
N ASP A 96 -19.11 6.64 24.22
CA ASP A 96 -20.25 6.18 25.01
C ASP A 96 -21.31 5.48 24.14
N GLY A 97 -21.39 5.83 22.86
CA GLY A 97 -22.25 5.15 21.89
C GLY A 97 -21.83 3.69 21.68
N PHE A 98 -20.52 3.44 21.57
CA PHE A 98 -20.01 2.08 21.47
C PHE A 98 -20.25 1.28 22.77
N LYS A 99 -19.98 1.87 23.95
CA LYS A 99 -20.25 1.24 25.25
C LYS A 99 -21.72 0.86 25.41
N ALA A 100 -22.63 1.75 24.97
CA ALA A 100 -24.06 1.48 25.02
C ALA A 100 -24.47 0.34 24.08
N LYS A 101 -23.85 0.24 22.89
CA LYS A 101 -24.12 -0.79 21.90
C LYS A 101 -23.57 -2.16 22.34
N PHE A 102 -22.43 -2.19 23.02
CA PHE A 102 -21.77 -3.40 23.46
C PHE A 102 -21.50 -3.41 24.98
N PRO A 103 -22.53 -3.36 25.82
CA PRO A 103 -22.38 -3.18 27.28
C PRO A 103 -21.70 -4.38 27.96
N LYS A 104 -21.68 -5.55 27.33
CA LYS A 104 -21.07 -6.78 27.85
C LYS A 104 -19.69 -7.05 27.25
N LEU A 105 -19.19 -6.15 26.40
CA LEU A 105 -17.89 -6.33 25.79
C LEU A 105 -16.81 -6.27 26.88
N SER A 106 -16.26 -7.39 27.24
CA SER A 106 -15.11 -7.49 28.12
C SER A 106 -14.18 -8.61 27.65
N ILE A 107 -12.91 -8.42 27.89
CA ILE A 107 -11.89 -9.40 27.56
C ILE A 107 -11.23 -9.74 28.88
N VAL A 108 -11.50 -10.93 29.35
CA VAL A 108 -11.02 -11.38 30.65
C VAL A 108 -9.93 -12.42 30.41
N ALA A 109 -8.72 -12.10 30.84
CA ALA A 109 -7.63 -13.06 30.92
C ALA A 109 -7.66 -13.68 32.32
N GLU A 110 -8.48 -14.71 32.52
CA GLU A 110 -8.55 -15.44 33.80
C GLU A 110 -8.01 -16.86 33.65
N SER A 111 -7.13 -17.21 34.55
CA SER A 111 -6.51 -18.57 34.61
C SER A 111 -7.43 -19.65 35.16
N ALA A 112 -8.59 -19.32 35.70
CA ALA A 112 -9.45 -20.24 36.47
C ALA A 112 -10.72 -20.67 35.73
N ALA A 113 -11.07 -20.07 34.61
CA ALA A 113 -12.24 -20.43 33.81
C ALA A 113 -11.88 -21.50 32.78
N GLY A 114 -12.78 -22.40 32.45
CA GLY A 114 -12.63 -23.33 31.34
C GLY A 114 -12.69 -22.63 29.98
N ALA A 115 -12.27 -23.29 28.91
CA ALA A 115 -12.35 -22.76 27.55
C ALA A 115 -13.78 -22.27 27.22
N ILE A 116 -13.89 -21.09 26.65
CA ILE A 116 -15.16 -20.52 26.20
C ILE A 116 -15.35 -20.89 24.72
N PRO A 117 -16.45 -21.58 24.36
CA PRO A 117 -16.73 -21.86 22.97
C PRO A 117 -16.83 -20.56 22.13
N ILE A 118 -16.30 -20.59 20.91
CA ILE A 118 -16.39 -19.44 19.99
C ILE A 118 -17.84 -18.99 19.81
N ALA A 119 -18.79 -19.94 19.65
CA ALA A 119 -20.20 -19.63 19.51
C ALA A 119 -20.75 -18.79 20.67
N ASP A 120 -20.30 -19.07 21.90
CA ASP A 120 -20.69 -18.32 23.08
C ASP A 120 -20.04 -16.95 23.15
N SER A 121 -18.77 -16.84 22.68
CA SER A 121 -18.01 -15.59 22.67
C SER A 121 -18.53 -14.59 21.64
N VAL A 122 -19.16 -15.04 20.56
CA VAL A 122 -19.69 -14.17 19.50
C VAL A 122 -21.20 -13.93 19.59
N ASP A 123 -21.92 -14.64 20.45
CA ASP A 123 -23.35 -14.45 20.66
C ASP A 123 -23.64 -13.26 21.59
N PRO A 124 -24.22 -12.15 21.09
CA PRO A 124 -24.51 -10.97 21.91
C PRO A 124 -25.49 -11.24 23.07
N THR A 125 -26.21 -12.34 23.02
CA THR A 125 -27.18 -12.73 24.07
C THR A 125 -26.56 -13.60 25.16
N ASN A 126 -25.39 -14.18 24.89
CA ASN A 126 -24.70 -15.06 25.81
C ASN A 126 -23.98 -14.26 26.92
N ALA A 127 -23.90 -14.82 28.12
CA ALA A 127 -23.16 -14.22 29.23
C ALA A 127 -21.66 -14.13 28.96
N ASN A 128 -21.14 -14.99 28.10
CA ASN A 128 -19.74 -15.01 27.67
C ASN A 128 -19.48 -14.15 26.42
N PHE A 129 -20.42 -13.34 25.99
CA PHE A 129 -20.22 -12.47 24.84
C PHE A 129 -18.96 -11.61 24.98
N MET A 130 -18.06 -11.72 23.99
CA MET A 130 -16.74 -11.08 23.96
C MET A 130 -15.82 -11.44 25.14
N HIS A 131 -16.10 -12.55 25.81
CA HIS A 131 -15.18 -13.16 26.74
C HIS A 131 -14.39 -14.25 26.03
N PHE A 132 -13.08 -14.16 26.05
CA PHE A 132 -12.18 -15.09 25.39
C PHE A 132 -11.22 -15.67 26.43
N TYR A 133 -11.10 -16.98 26.46
CA TYR A 133 -10.24 -17.67 27.39
C TYR A 133 -9.63 -18.91 26.75
N ASP A 134 -8.32 -19.09 26.93
CA ASP A 134 -7.59 -20.30 26.54
C ASP A 134 -6.88 -20.88 27.74
N PRO A 135 -7.31 -22.08 28.24
CA PRO A 135 -6.71 -22.72 29.39
C PRO A 135 -5.31 -23.26 29.12
N ASP A 136 -4.95 -23.45 27.85
CA ASP A 136 -3.65 -24.08 27.48
C ASP A 136 -2.51 -23.05 27.43
N VAL A 137 -2.83 -21.76 27.48
CA VAL A 137 -1.82 -20.70 27.53
C VAL A 137 -1.37 -20.52 29.00
N PRO A 138 -0.07 -20.69 29.32
CA PRO A 138 0.43 -20.55 30.69
C PRO A 138 0.13 -19.14 31.24
N THR A 139 -0.33 -19.09 32.49
CA THR A 139 -0.53 -17.82 33.20
C THR A 139 0.76 -17.02 33.27
N ALA A 140 0.71 -15.76 32.94
CA ALA A 140 1.85 -14.87 33.10
C ALA A 140 2.29 -14.84 34.56
N ASN A 141 3.59 -14.95 34.80
CA ASN A 141 4.14 -14.88 36.14
C ASN A 141 3.84 -13.51 36.74
N SER A 142 3.21 -13.49 37.89
CA SER A 142 2.66 -12.32 38.58
C SER A 142 3.72 -11.43 39.25
N ASP A 143 4.98 -11.49 38.85
CA ASP A 143 6.06 -10.71 39.48
C ASP A 143 5.99 -9.20 39.16
N VAL A 144 5.08 -8.81 38.29
CA VAL A 144 4.77 -7.39 38.03
C VAL A 144 3.33 -7.12 38.47
N SER A 145 3.16 -6.69 39.68
CA SER A 145 1.85 -6.47 40.32
C SER A 145 0.88 -5.60 39.53
N ASP A 146 1.39 -4.66 38.73
CA ASP A 146 0.60 -3.76 37.90
C ASP A 146 0.05 -4.39 36.63
N CYS A 147 0.59 -5.52 36.19
CA CYS A 147 0.17 -6.22 34.97
C CYS A 147 -0.83 -7.35 35.25
N ALA A 148 -0.91 -7.81 36.49
CA ALA A 148 -1.68 -9.00 36.88
C ALA A 148 -3.10 -8.73 37.39
N SER A 149 -3.43 -7.47 37.68
CA SER A 149 -4.65 -7.14 38.43
C SER A 149 -5.77 -6.55 37.58
N ASP A 150 -5.52 -6.17 36.33
CA ASP A 150 -6.57 -5.68 35.48
C ASP A 150 -6.93 -6.70 34.41
N PRO A 151 -8.12 -7.29 34.48
CA PRO A 151 -8.71 -7.86 33.29
C PRO A 151 -8.63 -6.76 32.21
N ILE A 152 -8.21 -7.13 30.99
CA ILE A 152 -8.30 -6.19 29.88
C ILE A 152 -9.78 -5.94 29.67
N THR A 153 -10.34 -5.09 30.52
CA THR A 153 -11.73 -4.68 30.38
C THR A 153 -11.81 -3.73 29.24
N PHE A 154 -12.56 -4.11 28.26
CA PHE A 154 -13.07 -3.18 27.31
C PHE A 154 -13.96 -2.20 28.11
N PRO A 155 -13.76 -0.92 27.97
CA PRO A 155 -12.98 -0.22 26.97
C PRO A 155 -11.83 0.63 27.55
N SER A 156 -10.81 0.05 28.10
CA SER A 156 -9.69 0.84 28.59
C SER A 156 -8.89 1.48 27.45
N SER A 157 -8.84 0.84 26.30
CA SER A 157 -8.37 1.45 25.05
C SER A 157 -8.81 0.63 23.83
N ALA A 158 -9.08 1.30 22.71
CA ALA A 158 -9.35 0.65 21.43
C ALA A 158 -8.19 -0.26 20.98
N MET A 159 -6.98 0.01 21.47
CA MET A 159 -5.80 -0.80 21.24
C MET A 159 -5.94 -2.22 21.80
N SER A 160 -6.56 -2.39 22.96
CA SER A 160 -6.75 -3.71 23.54
C SER A 160 -7.62 -4.58 22.66
N VAL A 161 -8.71 -4.04 22.13
CA VAL A 161 -9.56 -4.74 21.16
C VAL A 161 -8.79 -5.10 19.90
N HIS A 162 -8.09 -4.15 19.33
CA HIS A 162 -7.32 -4.37 18.12
C HIS A 162 -6.25 -5.45 18.31
N ARG A 163 -5.48 -5.39 19.39
CA ARG A 163 -4.46 -6.41 19.70
C ARG A 163 -5.05 -7.80 19.82
N ILE A 164 -6.24 -7.91 20.39
CA ILE A 164 -6.91 -9.17 20.54
C ILE A 164 -7.39 -9.69 19.20
N LEU A 165 -8.10 -8.89 18.45
CA LEU A 165 -8.64 -9.27 17.15
C LEU A 165 -7.54 -9.67 16.16
N TYR A 166 -6.40 -8.97 16.19
CA TYR A 166 -5.29 -9.22 15.26
C TYR A 166 -4.11 -10.00 15.90
N GLY A 167 -4.31 -10.58 17.06
CA GLY A 167 -3.34 -11.52 17.66
C GLY A 167 -2.05 -10.89 18.17
N SER A 168 -2.00 -9.60 18.43
CA SER A 168 -0.79 -8.92 18.90
C SER A 168 -0.91 -8.43 20.35
N LEU A 169 -1.01 -9.34 21.30
CA LEU A 169 -1.03 -9.01 22.73
C LEU A 169 0.35 -8.73 23.32
N ASP A 170 1.41 -8.91 22.55
CA ASP A 170 2.78 -8.67 23.01
C ASP A 170 3.00 -7.19 23.32
N GLY A 171 3.39 -6.91 24.56
CA GLY A 171 4.00 -5.64 24.92
C GLY A 171 3.06 -4.49 25.22
N TYR A 172 1.90 -4.74 25.86
CA TYR A 172 1.16 -3.62 26.43
C TYR A 172 1.89 -3.05 27.66
N LYS A 173 1.69 -1.77 27.92
CA LYS A 173 2.23 -1.12 29.10
C LYS A 173 1.14 -0.97 30.14
N SER A 174 1.49 -1.22 31.40
CA SER A 174 0.62 -0.90 32.53
C SER A 174 0.29 0.60 32.59
N ALA A 175 -0.66 0.99 33.42
CA ALA A 175 -0.98 2.39 33.69
C ALA A 175 0.23 3.21 34.17
N THR A 176 1.22 2.56 34.77
CA THR A 176 2.48 3.19 35.21
C THR A 176 3.58 3.19 34.14
N GLY A 177 3.31 2.68 32.94
CA GLY A 177 4.25 2.66 31.81
C GLY A 177 5.24 1.50 31.81
N ILE A 178 5.08 0.51 32.70
CA ILE A 178 5.92 -0.70 32.74
C ILE A 178 5.49 -1.64 31.60
N ALA A 179 6.45 -2.17 30.85
CA ALA A 179 6.19 -3.17 29.82
C ALA A 179 5.68 -4.45 30.47
N CYS A 180 4.44 -4.84 30.18
CA CYS A 180 3.87 -6.08 30.66
C CYS A 180 4.26 -7.24 29.73
N PRO A 181 4.60 -8.42 30.29
CA PRO A 181 4.78 -9.61 29.47
C PRO A 181 3.47 -9.94 28.74
N PRO A 182 3.50 -10.73 27.66
CA PRO A 182 2.31 -11.21 26.99
C PRO A 182 1.38 -11.85 28.04
N VAL A 183 0.11 -11.44 28.00
CA VAL A 183 -0.87 -11.97 28.94
C VAL A 183 -1.20 -13.39 28.49
N ALA A 184 -0.82 -14.35 29.30
CA ALA A 184 -1.21 -15.73 29.11
C ALA A 184 -2.75 -15.86 29.19
N GLY A 185 -3.33 -16.73 28.39
CA GLY A 185 -4.77 -16.97 28.37
C GLY A 185 -5.59 -16.01 27.54
N SER A 186 -4.98 -15.25 26.65
CA SER A 186 -5.72 -14.29 25.85
C SER A 186 -6.27 -14.88 24.57
N ALA A 187 -7.56 -14.71 24.38
CA ALA A 187 -8.32 -14.56 23.13
C ALA A 187 -7.95 -15.46 21.92
N THR A 188 -7.52 -16.70 22.10
CA THR A 188 -7.22 -17.56 20.95
C THR A 188 -8.46 -17.99 20.18
N ALA A 189 -9.63 -18.00 20.82
CA ALA A 189 -10.87 -18.47 20.20
C ALA A 189 -11.43 -17.54 19.11
N ALA A 190 -11.07 -16.25 19.14
CA ALA A 190 -11.53 -15.26 18.17
C ALA A 190 -10.39 -14.61 17.36
N GLN A 191 -9.19 -15.16 17.44
CA GLN A 191 -8.03 -14.58 16.72
C GLN A 191 -8.05 -14.95 15.24
N LEU A 192 -7.56 -14.02 14.44
CA LEU A 192 -7.25 -14.26 13.04
C LEU A 192 -6.05 -15.23 12.94
N THR A 193 -6.16 -16.17 12.03
CA THR A 193 -5.08 -17.06 11.62
C THR A 193 -4.34 -16.48 10.42
N ASN A 194 -3.19 -17.05 10.06
CA ASN A 194 -2.47 -16.64 8.85
C ASN A 194 -3.31 -16.82 7.58
N ASP A 195 -4.21 -17.78 7.55
CA ASP A 195 -5.08 -18.04 6.40
C ASP A 195 -6.08 -16.89 6.20
N ASP A 196 -6.56 -16.28 7.28
CA ASP A 196 -7.50 -15.15 7.24
C ASP A 196 -6.91 -13.88 6.59
N PHE A 197 -5.60 -13.84 6.31
CA PHE A 197 -4.94 -12.77 5.57
C PHE A 197 -4.72 -13.10 4.08
N ASN A 198 -5.09 -14.30 3.63
CA ASN A 198 -4.85 -14.79 2.27
C ASN A 198 -6.09 -15.40 1.61
N ASP A 199 -7.20 -15.50 2.30
CA ASP A 199 -8.48 -16.06 1.84
C ASP A 199 -9.29 -15.08 0.98
N TRP A 200 -8.67 -14.57 -0.08
CA TRP A 200 -9.24 -13.55 -0.95
C TRP A 200 -10.57 -13.96 -1.57
N ALA A 201 -11.57 -13.11 -1.41
CA ALA A 201 -12.89 -13.27 -2.03
C ALA A 201 -13.43 -11.89 -2.45
N MET A 202 -14.28 -11.87 -3.49
CA MET A 202 -15.05 -10.69 -3.85
C MET A 202 -16.19 -10.52 -2.84
N VAL A 203 -16.29 -9.33 -2.25
CA VAL A 203 -17.26 -8.99 -1.20
C VAL A 203 -18.05 -7.76 -1.63
N SER A 204 -19.36 -7.83 -1.56
CA SER A 204 -20.25 -6.70 -1.80
C SER A 204 -20.39 -5.85 -0.55
N LEU A 205 -20.41 -4.54 -0.71
CA LEU A 205 -20.59 -3.58 0.38
C LEU A 205 -21.90 -2.82 0.18
N ARG A 206 -22.73 -2.76 1.21
CA ARG A 206 -23.98 -1.99 1.14
C ARG A 206 -24.38 -1.39 2.48
N ALA A 207 -25.24 -0.38 2.42
CA ALA A 207 -25.88 0.16 3.60
C ALA A 207 -26.93 -0.81 4.19
N PRO A 208 -27.20 -0.73 5.50
CA PRO A 208 -28.25 -1.52 6.14
C PRO A 208 -29.64 -1.08 5.68
N ASN A 209 -30.54 -2.05 5.52
CA ASN A 209 -31.96 -1.79 5.39
C ASN A 209 -32.52 -1.31 6.73
N SER A 210 -33.76 -0.80 6.72
CA SER A 210 -34.41 -0.35 7.96
C SER A 210 -34.54 -1.50 8.97
N GLY A 211 -33.93 -1.33 10.14
CA GLY A 211 -33.92 -2.33 11.22
C GLY A 211 -32.92 -3.49 11.02
N GLU A 212 -32.13 -3.46 9.98
CA GLU A 212 -31.08 -4.46 9.76
C GLU A 212 -29.85 -4.14 10.60
N ALA A 213 -29.25 -5.17 11.20
CA ALA A 213 -28.00 -5.04 11.92
C ALA A 213 -26.82 -4.89 10.95
N VAL A 214 -25.83 -4.08 11.33
CA VAL A 214 -24.56 -4.03 10.61
C VAL A 214 -23.73 -5.29 10.86
N THR A 215 -22.78 -5.56 9.98
CA THR A 215 -21.87 -6.71 10.11
C THR A 215 -21.08 -6.62 11.41
N ALA A 216 -21.12 -7.68 12.19
CA ALA A 216 -20.41 -7.76 13.47
C ALA A 216 -18.92 -8.05 13.25
N PHE A 217 -18.04 -7.15 13.68
CA PHE A 217 -16.58 -7.31 13.52
C PHE A 217 -15.99 -8.46 14.34
N TYR A 218 -16.67 -8.89 15.40
CA TYR A 218 -16.24 -9.93 16.32
C TYR A 218 -16.67 -11.34 15.92
N ASP A 219 -17.54 -11.48 14.91
CA ASP A 219 -18.04 -12.78 14.43
C ASP A 219 -17.14 -13.32 13.32
N LEU A 220 -15.96 -13.80 13.67
CA LEU A 220 -15.00 -14.36 12.71
C LEU A 220 -15.55 -15.54 11.90
N PRO A 221 -16.32 -16.50 12.47
CA PRO A 221 -16.95 -17.55 11.69
C PRO A 221 -17.87 -17.02 10.59
N ALA A 222 -18.68 -16.00 10.90
CA ALA A 222 -19.53 -15.35 9.90
C ALA A 222 -18.71 -14.57 8.87
N LEU A 223 -17.67 -13.82 9.30
CA LEU A 223 -16.80 -13.05 8.42
C LEU A 223 -16.03 -13.94 7.43
N ARG A 224 -15.58 -15.12 7.85
CA ARG A 224 -14.89 -16.09 6.96
C ARG A 224 -15.74 -16.50 5.77
N SER A 225 -17.04 -16.69 5.99
CA SER A 225 -17.99 -17.08 4.95
C SER A 225 -18.70 -15.92 4.26
N ALA A 226 -18.54 -14.67 4.76
CA ALA A 226 -19.26 -13.51 4.25
C ALA A 226 -18.84 -13.16 2.81
N THR A 227 -19.82 -13.04 1.94
CA THR A 227 -19.70 -12.47 0.59
C THR A 227 -20.29 -11.07 0.49
N GLU A 228 -20.82 -10.56 1.61
CA GLU A 228 -21.40 -9.24 1.73
C GLU A 228 -21.06 -8.67 3.12
N LEU A 229 -20.80 -7.37 3.19
CA LEU A 229 -20.75 -6.61 4.43
C LEU A 229 -21.83 -5.52 4.42
N VAL A 230 -22.56 -5.43 5.51
CA VAL A 230 -23.56 -4.39 5.77
C VAL A 230 -22.89 -3.34 6.65
N LEU A 231 -22.66 -2.15 6.09
CA LEU A 231 -21.89 -1.10 6.72
C LEU A 231 -22.66 0.22 6.74
N THR A 232 -22.63 0.95 7.86
CA THR A 232 -23.24 2.28 7.99
C THR A 232 -22.44 3.32 7.20
N ILE A 233 -21.10 3.24 7.26
CA ILE A 233 -20.22 4.14 6.51
C ILE A 233 -20.22 3.73 5.04
N PRO A 234 -20.59 4.65 4.12
CA PRO A 234 -20.57 4.35 2.70
C PRO A 234 -19.17 3.99 2.21
N ARG A 235 -19.02 2.78 1.68
CA ARG A 235 -17.77 2.32 1.08
C ARG A 235 -18.03 1.98 -0.38
N LEU A 236 -17.44 2.77 -1.28
CA LEU A 236 -17.57 2.56 -2.71
C LEU A 236 -16.32 3.10 -3.43
N GLY A 237 -15.87 2.38 -4.43
CA GLY A 237 -14.67 2.73 -5.17
C GLY A 237 -13.42 2.81 -4.30
N PHE A 238 -12.34 3.21 -4.92
CA PHE A 238 -11.04 3.35 -4.28
C PHE A 238 -10.99 4.44 -3.21
N PHE A 239 -11.64 5.57 -3.48
CA PHE A 239 -11.50 6.81 -2.71
C PHE A 239 -12.21 6.78 -1.33
N THR A 240 -12.87 5.70 -0.99
CA THR A 240 -13.46 5.49 0.34
C THR A 240 -12.81 4.36 1.12
N THR A 241 -11.75 3.74 0.58
CA THR A 241 -11.08 2.64 1.27
C THR A 241 -10.26 3.14 2.46
N PRO A 242 -10.18 2.40 3.56
CA PRO A 242 -9.29 2.71 4.67
C PRO A 242 -7.82 2.85 4.23
N ALA A 243 -7.39 2.06 3.25
CA ALA A 243 -6.05 2.14 2.67
C ALA A 243 -5.78 3.49 1.98
N PHE A 244 -6.76 4.04 1.27
CA PHE A 244 -6.65 5.37 0.67
C PHE A 244 -6.52 6.45 1.75
N PHE A 245 -7.36 6.41 2.78
CA PHE A 245 -7.30 7.38 3.87
C PHE A 245 -6.02 7.24 4.70
N ALA A 246 -5.53 6.04 4.95
CA ALA A 246 -4.27 5.83 5.64
C ALA A 246 -3.08 6.46 4.91
N ASN A 247 -3.06 6.34 3.59
CA ASN A 247 -2.00 6.92 2.78
C ASN A 247 -2.12 8.45 2.63
N TRP A 248 -3.34 8.98 2.62
CA TRP A 248 -3.65 10.39 2.38
C TRP A 248 -4.48 10.98 3.52
N GLN A 249 -3.81 11.03 4.67
CA GLN A 249 -4.41 11.41 5.94
C GLN A 249 -4.95 12.83 5.95
N THR A 250 -6.06 12.99 6.68
CA THR A 250 -6.55 14.29 7.09
C THR A 250 -6.18 14.59 8.55
N ASN A 251 -6.28 15.84 8.92
CA ASN A 251 -6.19 16.32 10.30
C ASN A 251 -6.98 17.62 10.44
N ILE A 252 -7.07 18.15 11.66
CA ILE A 252 -7.80 19.41 11.95
C ILE A 252 -7.33 20.56 11.05
N SER A 253 -6.03 20.62 10.72
CA SER A 253 -5.47 21.73 9.95
C SER A 253 -5.77 21.62 8.46
N ASN A 254 -5.74 20.42 7.87
CA ASN A 254 -5.94 20.23 6.43
C ASN A 254 -7.38 19.83 6.07
N GLN A 255 -8.12 19.22 6.99
CA GLN A 255 -9.54 18.95 6.89
C GLN A 255 -9.96 18.42 5.51
N MET A 256 -9.40 17.26 5.11
CA MET A 256 -9.67 16.54 3.86
C MET A 256 -9.14 17.18 2.57
N ARG A 257 -8.50 18.34 2.61
CA ARG A 257 -7.96 18.99 1.41
C ARG A 257 -6.88 18.16 0.74
N VAL A 258 -6.00 17.53 1.54
CA VAL A 258 -4.97 16.62 1.03
C VAL A 258 -5.63 15.38 0.41
N THR A 259 -6.57 14.78 1.09
CA THR A 259 -7.32 13.60 0.62
C THR A 259 -8.03 13.88 -0.70
N LEU A 260 -8.71 15.03 -0.77
CA LEU A 260 -9.41 15.46 -1.98
C LEU A 260 -8.45 15.69 -3.15
N ASN A 261 -7.39 16.49 -2.94
CA ASN A 261 -6.39 16.73 -3.98
C ASN A 261 -5.79 15.42 -4.49
N GLN A 262 -5.54 14.46 -3.59
CA GLN A 262 -5.03 13.14 -3.96
C GLN A 262 -6.03 12.34 -4.79
N SER A 263 -7.34 12.48 -4.54
CA SER A 263 -8.36 11.86 -5.39
C SER A 263 -8.27 12.36 -6.84
N LEU A 264 -8.05 13.66 -7.03
CA LEU A 264 -7.85 14.25 -8.35
C LEU A 264 -6.56 13.74 -9.02
N ILE A 265 -5.46 13.66 -8.28
CA ILE A 265 -4.19 13.12 -8.78
C ILE A 265 -4.34 11.68 -9.24
N VAL A 266 -4.97 10.84 -8.42
CA VAL A 266 -5.13 9.41 -8.74
C VAL A 266 -6.12 9.22 -9.90
N ALA A 267 -7.27 9.87 -9.87
CA ALA A 267 -8.29 9.68 -10.91
C ALA A 267 -7.96 10.40 -12.21
N LEU A 268 -7.50 11.65 -12.11
CA LEU A 268 -7.44 12.59 -13.23
C LEU A 268 -6.02 12.95 -13.69
N GLY A 269 -4.99 12.49 -12.95
CA GLY A 269 -3.59 12.81 -13.25
C GLY A 269 -3.28 14.31 -13.16
N ALA A 270 -4.01 15.04 -12.35
CA ALA A 270 -3.85 16.49 -12.17
C ALA A 270 -4.10 16.88 -10.70
N GLN A 271 -3.42 17.92 -10.26
CA GLN A 271 -3.55 18.46 -8.90
C GLN A 271 -4.13 19.86 -8.91
N VAL A 272 -4.67 20.30 -7.78
CA VAL A 272 -5.05 21.68 -7.57
C VAL A 272 -3.78 22.49 -7.31
N ASP A 273 -3.47 23.43 -8.20
CA ASP A 273 -2.22 24.21 -8.13
C ASP A 273 -2.44 25.74 -8.17
N GLY A 274 -3.71 26.18 -8.14
CA GLY A 274 -4.06 27.60 -8.21
C GLY A 274 -3.99 28.22 -9.61
N THR A 275 -3.56 27.47 -10.63
CA THR A 275 -3.58 27.91 -12.03
C THR A 275 -4.88 27.57 -12.75
N ASP A 276 -5.71 26.73 -12.14
CA ASP A 276 -7.02 26.38 -12.65
C ASP A 276 -7.94 27.62 -12.61
N THR A 277 -8.48 27.98 -13.76
CA THR A 277 -9.39 29.11 -13.92
C THR A 277 -10.86 28.74 -13.71
N THR A 278 -11.14 27.52 -13.31
CA THR A 278 -12.50 27.07 -13.00
C THR A 278 -13.00 27.78 -11.74
N LEU A 279 -14.11 28.48 -11.86
CA LEU A 279 -14.71 29.18 -10.75
C LEU A 279 -15.77 28.30 -10.07
N THR A 280 -15.70 28.22 -8.76
CA THR A 280 -16.75 27.58 -7.97
C THR A 280 -17.90 28.56 -7.75
N PRO A 281 -19.15 28.18 -8.08
CA PRO A 281 -20.32 29.02 -7.87
C PRO A 281 -20.53 29.41 -6.41
N GLY A 282 -21.01 30.62 -6.19
CA GLY A 282 -21.28 31.18 -4.86
C GLY A 282 -20.32 32.33 -4.52
N ASN A 283 -20.75 33.21 -3.63
CA ASN A 283 -19.94 34.33 -3.15
C ASN A 283 -20.19 34.54 -1.65
N PRO A 284 -19.38 33.96 -0.75
CA PRO A 284 -18.29 33.02 -1.07
C PRO A 284 -18.80 31.66 -1.55
N PRO A 285 -17.96 30.82 -2.17
CA PRO A 285 -18.28 29.41 -2.42
C PRO A 285 -18.69 28.67 -1.15
N PRO A 286 -19.66 27.73 -1.20
CA PRO A 286 -20.10 26.99 -0.03
C PRO A 286 -18.96 26.18 0.58
N GLY A 287 -18.91 26.11 1.92
CA GLY A 287 -17.86 25.36 2.64
C GLY A 287 -16.49 26.02 2.64
N LEU A 288 -16.31 27.16 1.98
CA LEU A 288 -15.04 27.88 1.99
C LEU A 288 -14.78 28.44 3.39
N ASP A 289 -13.60 28.15 3.91
CA ASP A 289 -13.16 28.67 5.20
C ASP A 289 -13.06 30.21 5.16
N ALA A 290 -13.61 30.88 6.17
CA ALA A 290 -13.61 32.33 6.26
C ALA A 290 -12.21 32.97 6.17
N THR A 291 -11.17 32.24 6.66
CA THR A 291 -9.78 32.69 6.58
C THR A 291 -9.21 32.65 5.15
N HIS A 292 -9.86 31.95 4.25
CA HIS A 292 -9.45 31.77 2.85
C HIS A 292 -10.44 32.42 1.86
N ALA A 293 -11.50 33.05 2.35
CA ALA A 293 -12.56 33.65 1.53
C ALA A 293 -12.15 34.92 0.79
N GLY A 294 -10.98 35.49 1.13
CA GLY A 294 -10.46 36.71 0.48
C GLY A 294 -9.76 36.43 -0.86
N SER A 295 -9.61 37.47 -1.67
CA SER A 295 -8.86 37.45 -2.93
C SER A 295 -7.36 37.36 -2.67
N GLY A 296 -6.84 36.19 -2.45
CA GLY A 296 -5.40 35.95 -2.23
C GLY A 296 -4.92 34.68 -2.90
N ALA A 297 -3.63 34.41 -2.82
CA ALA A 297 -3.03 33.20 -3.38
C ALA A 297 -3.69 31.90 -2.86
N CYS A 298 -4.19 31.90 -1.61
CA CYS A 298 -4.88 30.77 -1.01
C CYS A 298 -6.26 30.49 -1.63
N PHE A 299 -6.97 31.53 -2.05
CA PHE A 299 -8.32 31.41 -2.63
C PHE A 299 -8.33 30.51 -3.88
N GLY A 300 -7.32 30.65 -4.75
CA GLY A 300 -7.24 29.87 -6.00
C GLY A 300 -7.37 28.36 -5.81
N CYS A 301 -6.77 27.81 -4.75
CA CYS A 301 -6.88 26.39 -4.43
C CYS A 301 -8.11 26.07 -3.56
N HIS A 302 -8.36 26.89 -2.54
CA HIS A 302 -9.41 26.63 -1.54
C HIS A 302 -10.82 26.69 -2.13
N GLN A 303 -11.08 27.54 -3.14
CA GLN A 303 -12.38 27.58 -3.81
C GLN A 303 -12.78 26.24 -4.45
N SER A 304 -11.81 25.41 -4.85
CA SER A 304 -12.07 24.10 -5.44
C SER A 304 -12.05 22.97 -4.41
N LEU A 305 -11.22 23.10 -3.37
CA LEU A 305 -11.05 22.05 -2.37
C LEU A 305 -12.12 22.11 -1.25
N ASP A 306 -12.38 23.29 -0.71
CA ASP A 306 -13.23 23.44 0.47
C ASP A 306 -14.69 23.02 0.25
N PRO A 307 -15.31 23.30 -0.91
CA PRO A 307 -16.71 22.89 -1.17
C PRO A 307 -16.96 21.40 -1.20
N LEU A 308 -15.92 20.57 -1.29
CA LEU A 308 -16.04 19.11 -1.36
C LEU A 308 -15.75 18.41 0.00
N ARG A 309 -15.34 19.15 1.03
CA ARG A 309 -14.97 18.54 2.32
C ARG A 309 -16.11 17.78 2.98
N SER A 310 -17.33 18.28 2.83
CA SER A 310 -18.54 17.66 3.39
C SER A 310 -18.79 16.24 2.89
N ILE A 311 -18.41 15.95 1.66
CA ILE A 311 -18.66 14.64 1.02
C ILE A 311 -17.80 13.56 1.64
N PHE A 312 -16.56 13.88 1.99
CA PHE A 312 -15.65 12.95 2.64
C PHE A 312 -15.98 12.72 4.12
N SER A 313 -16.66 13.66 4.78
CA SER A 313 -16.98 13.54 6.21
C SER A 313 -17.78 12.29 6.54
N ALA A 314 -18.68 11.87 5.65
CA ALA A 314 -19.51 10.68 5.82
C ALA A 314 -18.74 9.36 5.65
N THR A 315 -17.56 9.39 5.00
CA THR A 315 -16.77 8.19 4.68
C THR A 315 -15.52 8.06 5.53
N TYR A 316 -15.22 9.06 6.34
CA TYR A 316 -14.07 9.03 7.20
C TYR A 316 -14.21 7.97 8.29
N SER A 317 -13.11 7.31 8.62
CA SER A 317 -13.03 6.51 9.82
C SER A 317 -13.16 7.39 11.07
N TRP A 318 -13.54 6.79 12.19
CA TRP A 318 -13.81 7.43 13.46
C TRP A 318 -12.73 8.41 13.96
N ASN A 319 -11.49 8.31 13.51
CA ASN A 319 -10.33 9.00 14.08
C ASN A 319 -10.46 10.54 14.10
N TYR A 320 -11.15 11.13 13.13
CA TYR A 320 -11.37 12.58 13.08
C TYR A 320 -12.85 12.97 13.00
N HIS A 321 -13.74 12.04 13.28
CA HIS A 321 -15.16 12.23 13.06
C HIS A 321 -15.74 13.38 13.89
N ASN A 322 -15.42 13.46 15.19
CA ASN A 322 -15.95 14.47 16.08
C ASN A 322 -15.33 15.87 15.88
N GLN A 323 -14.15 15.92 15.25
CA GLN A 323 -13.48 17.18 14.92
C GLN A 323 -13.86 17.67 13.52
N LEU A 324 -14.48 16.86 12.72
CA LEU A 324 -15.03 17.27 11.46
C LEU A 324 -16.32 18.01 11.75
N ASP A 325 -16.24 19.31 11.63
CA ASP A 325 -17.32 20.22 11.95
C ASP A 325 -18.65 19.73 11.37
N SER A 326 -19.60 19.44 12.24
CA SER A 326 -20.95 19.03 11.85
C SER A 326 -21.63 20.04 10.91
N THR A 327 -21.18 21.28 10.93
CA THR A 327 -21.69 22.32 10.00
C THR A 327 -21.33 22.01 8.56
N TRP A 328 -20.26 21.28 8.29
CA TRP A 328 -19.87 20.94 6.90
C TRP A 328 -20.61 19.74 6.35
N SER A 329 -20.97 18.79 7.18
CA SER A 329 -21.74 17.63 6.74
C SER A 329 -23.10 18.01 6.13
N THR A 330 -23.60 19.21 6.43
CA THR A 330 -24.85 19.75 5.91
C THR A 330 -24.68 20.68 4.70
N GLN A 331 -23.46 21.06 4.34
CA GLN A 331 -23.22 21.94 3.19
C GLN A 331 -23.30 21.16 1.87
N PRO A 332 -23.90 21.76 0.82
CA PRO A 332 -23.88 21.16 -0.50
C PRO A 332 -22.43 21.12 -1.04
N GLY A 333 -22.01 19.97 -1.53
CA GLY A 333 -20.74 19.83 -2.22
C GLY A 333 -20.82 20.37 -3.64
N ILE A 334 -19.77 21.03 -4.08
CA ILE A 334 -19.61 21.48 -5.47
C ILE A 334 -18.24 21.04 -5.96
N PHE A 335 -18.23 20.21 -6.99
CA PHE A 335 -17.01 19.90 -7.73
C PHE A 335 -16.72 21.04 -8.71
N SER A 336 -15.53 21.61 -8.66
CA SER A 336 -15.07 22.65 -9.61
C SER A 336 -13.59 22.45 -9.88
N PHE A 337 -13.28 21.80 -11.00
CA PHE A 337 -11.91 21.49 -11.38
C PHE A 337 -11.78 21.32 -12.89
N GLN A 338 -10.75 21.93 -13.49
CA GLN A 338 -10.40 21.78 -14.90
C GLN A 338 -11.60 21.90 -15.86
N LYS A 339 -12.33 23.02 -15.73
CA LYS A 339 -13.50 23.42 -16.52
C LYS A 339 -14.76 22.56 -16.31
N VAL A 340 -14.77 21.67 -15.35
CA VAL A 340 -15.96 20.92 -14.93
C VAL A 340 -16.48 21.50 -13.63
N THR A 341 -17.76 21.86 -13.59
CA THR A 341 -18.44 22.32 -12.37
C THR A 341 -19.77 21.59 -12.25
N GLN A 342 -19.96 20.87 -11.15
CA GLN A 342 -21.15 20.09 -10.88
C GLN A 342 -21.49 20.06 -9.38
N PRO A 343 -22.78 20.10 -9.00
CA PRO A 343 -23.17 19.80 -7.62
C PRO A 343 -22.92 18.31 -7.31
N VAL A 344 -22.45 18.03 -6.11
CA VAL A 344 -22.11 16.69 -5.63
C VAL A 344 -22.68 16.54 -4.23
N LYS A 345 -23.53 15.53 -4.00
CA LYS A 345 -24.25 15.30 -2.74
C LYS A 345 -23.73 14.11 -1.95
N SER A 346 -22.96 13.24 -2.61
CA SER A 346 -22.49 11.98 -2.04
C SER A 346 -21.16 11.56 -2.64
N MET A 347 -20.50 10.58 -2.03
CA MET A 347 -19.32 9.95 -2.64
C MET A 347 -19.64 9.23 -3.96
N SER A 348 -20.88 8.76 -4.14
CA SER A 348 -21.32 8.18 -5.41
C SER A 348 -21.33 9.24 -6.52
N ASP A 349 -21.88 10.43 -6.23
CA ASP A 349 -21.85 11.55 -7.18
C ASP A 349 -20.43 11.98 -7.49
N PHE A 350 -19.57 12.06 -6.46
CA PHE A 350 -18.16 12.40 -6.64
C PHE A 350 -17.44 11.39 -7.53
N GLY A 351 -17.63 10.09 -7.27
CA GLY A 351 -17.09 9.03 -8.10
C GLY A 351 -17.58 9.10 -9.55
N ALA A 352 -18.86 9.40 -9.77
CA ALA A 352 -19.44 9.58 -11.10
C ALA A 352 -18.82 10.78 -11.84
N VAL A 353 -18.61 11.90 -11.13
CA VAL A 353 -17.93 13.08 -11.72
C VAL A 353 -16.50 12.75 -12.10
N LEU A 354 -15.73 12.08 -11.24
CA LEU A 354 -14.35 11.66 -11.54
C LEU A 354 -14.31 10.75 -12.78
N SER A 355 -15.20 9.76 -12.83
CA SER A 355 -15.27 8.77 -13.92
C SER A 355 -15.67 9.38 -15.27
N SER A 356 -16.51 10.41 -15.25
CA SER A 356 -16.97 11.13 -16.46
C SER A 356 -16.12 12.32 -16.84
N HIS A 357 -15.11 12.67 -16.03
CA HIS A 357 -14.28 13.84 -16.26
C HIS A 357 -13.44 13.69 -17.54
N PRO A 358 -13.31 14.72 -18.38
CA PRO A 358 -12.52 14.65 -19.63
C PRO A 358 -11.07 14.22 -19.46
N LEU A 359 -10.47 14.46 -18.29
CA LEU A 359 -9.09 14.07 -17.99
C LEU A 359 -8.95 12.57 -17.63
N PHE A 360 -10.03 11.87 -17.29
CA PHE A 360 -9.94 10.50 -16.79
C PHE A 360 -9.22 9.56 -17.76
N ALA A 361 -9.69 9.46 -18.99
CA ALA A 361 -9.07 8.58 -19.99
C ALA A 361 -7.60 8.93 -20.23
N LYS A 362 -7.30 10.21 -20.41
CA LYS A 362 -5.94 10.71 -20.62
C LYS A 362 -5.01 10.34 -19.46
N ALA A 363 -5.48 10.52 -18.23
CA ALA A 363 -4.70 10.21 -17.03
C ALA A 363 -4.30 8.72 -16.97
N TRP A 364 -5.23 7.82 -17.28
CA TRP A 364 -4.97 6.38 -17.21
C TRP A 364 -4.11 5.87 -18.36
N VAL A 365 -4.26 6.42 -19.56
CA VAL A 365 -3.33 6.17 -20.69
C VAL A 365 -1.92 6.64 -20.30
N GLN A 366 -1.80 7.85 -19.73
CA GLN A 366 -0.50 8.39 -19.30
C GLN A 366 0.16 7.57 -18.20
N LYS A 367 -0.62 7.07 -17.22
CA LYS A 367 -0.10 6.16 -16.19
C LYS A 367 0.46 4.87 -16.80
N LEU A 368 -0.23 4.34 -17.81
CA LEU A 368 0.26 3.15 -18.51
C LEU A 368 1.50 3.45 -19.35
N CYS A 369 1.59 4.64 -20.00
CA CYS A 369 2.82 5.09 -20.66
C CYS A 369 4.01 5.11 -19.69
N TYR A 370 3.86 5.70 -18.51
CA TYR A 370 4.90 5.71 -17.49
C TYR A 370 5.34 4.30 -17.09
N TYR A 371 4.38 3.40 -16.95
CA TYR A 371 4.67 2.03 -16.52
C TYR A 371 5.41 1.22 -17.58
N VAL A 372 5.04 1.39 -18.85
CA VAL A 372 5.60 0.62 -19.98
C VAL A 372 6.92 1.23 -20.46
N ASN A 373 6.97 2.55 -20.64
CA ASN A 373 8.09 3.24 -21.27
C ASN A 373 9.08 3.83 -20.26
N SER A 374 8.78 3.83 -18.95
CA SER A 374 9.54 4.57 -17.94
C SER A 374 9.66 6.08 -18.26
N SER A 375 8.77 6.59 -19.08
CA SER A 375 8.72 7.99 -19.52
C SER A 375 7.29 8.40 -19.88
N PRO A 376 6.95 9.71 -19.85
CA PRO A 376 5.64 10.16 -20.27
C PRO A 376 5.46 10.04 -21.79
N CYS A 377 4.24 9.73 -22.22
CA CYS A 377 3.83 10.03 -23.58
C CYS A 377 3.55 11.55 -23.71
N VAL A 378 3.82 12.11 -24.88
CA VAL A 378 3.57 13.53 -25.16
C VAL A 378 2.08 13.74 -25.40
N ASP A 379 1.47 14.62 -24.61
CA ASP A 379 0.01 14.88 -24.65
C ASP A 379 -0.52 15.28 -26.02
N THR A 380 0.28 16.00 -26.80
CA THR A 380 -0.09 16.48 -28.14
C THR A 380 0.30 15.51 -29.25
N ASP A 381 0.85 14.34 -28.91
CA ASP A 381 1.18 13.30 -29.90
C ASP A 381 -0.11 12.74 -30.50
N PRO A 382 -0.28 12.78 -31.84
CA PRO A 382 -1.50 12.26 -32.48
C PRO A 382 -1.80 10.80 -32.13
N GLU A 383 -0.78 9.99 -31.97
CA GLU A 383 -0.94 8.58 -31.61
C GLU A 383 -1.40 8.41 -30.15
N PHE A 384 -0.89 9.24 -29.23
CA PHE A 384 -1.40 9.28 -27.86
C PHE A 384 -2.89 9.67 -27.84
N GLN A 385 -3.28 10.71 -28.57
CA GLN A 385 -4.67 11.13 -28.66
C GLN A 385 -5.57 10.06 -29.31
N ARG A 386 -5.04 9.31 -30.29
CA ARG A 386 -5.75 8.17 -30.88
C ARG A 386 -6.02 7.10 -29.82
N VAL A 387 -5.02 6.68 -29.04
CA VAL A 387 -5.16 5.68 -27.98
C VAL A 387 -6.16 6.14 -26.91
N VAL A 388 -6.09 7.41 -26.49
CA VAL A 388 -7.07 8.00 -25.55
C VAL A 388 -8.49 7.89 -26.10
N SER A 389 -8.69 8.27 -27.38
CA SER A 389 -10.01 8.23 -28.02
C SER A 389 -10.55 6.80 -28.15
N VAL A 390 -9.71 5.84 -28.52
CA VAL A 390 -10.12 4.43 -28.62
C VAL A 390 -10.51 3.90 -27.25
N PHE A 391 -9.76 4.23 -26.21
CA PHE A 391 -10.09 3.85 -24.83
C PHE A 391 -11.45 4.42 -24.39
N GLN A 392 -11.71 5.70 -24.62
CA GLN A 392 -13.02 6.31 -24.34
C GLN A 392 -14.15 5.63 -25.13
N ASN A 393 -13.98 5.43 -26.43
CA ASN A 393 -14.98 4.85 -27.31
C ASN A 393 -15.25 3.36 -27.00
N SER A 394 -14.33 2.66 -26.38
CA SER A 394 -14.52 1.30 -25.89
C SER A 394 -15.35 1.20 -24.60
N GLY A 395 -15.85 2.34 -24.07
CA GLY A 395 -16.49 2.38 -22.75
C GLY A 395 -15.50 2.18 -21.62
N PHE A 396 -14.26 2.63 -21.77
CA PHE A 396 -13.17 2.49 -20.79
C PHE A 396 -12.78 1.02 -20.52
N ALA A 397 -12.85 0.16 -21.54
CA ALA A 397 -12.41 -1.21 -21.45
C ALA A 397 -10.89 -1.28 -21.31
N TRP A 398 -10.42 -1.77 -20.15
CA TRP A 398 -8.98 -1.84 -19.82
C TRP A 398 -8.18 -2.68 -20.82
N ASN A 399 -8.71 -3.85 -21.20
CA ASN A 399 -8.04 -4.74 -22.15
C ASN A 399 -7.84 -4.08 -23.52
N THR A 400 -8.78 -3.26 -23.94
CA THR A 400 -8.65 -2.44 -25.16
C THR A 400 -7.52 -1.43 -25.02
N LEU A 401 -7.45 -0.68 -23.89
CA LEU A 401 -6.37 0.25 -23.65
C LEU A 401 -4.99 -0.44 -23.69
N VAL A 402 -4.85 -1.55 -22.98
CA VAL A 402 -3.57 -2.29 -22.94
C VAL A 402 -3.15 -2.75 -24.32
N SER A 403 -4.08 -3.36 -25.08
CA SER A 403 -3.80 -3.84 -26.44
C SER A 403 -3.40 -2.70 -27.39
N GLU A 404 -4.17 -1.60 -27.38
CA GLU A 404 -3.93 -0.45 -28.26
C GLU A 404 -2.62 0.25 -27.94
N LEU A 405 -2.30 0.48 -26.68
CA LEU A 405 -1.06 1.14 -26.30
C LEU A 405 0.17 0.27 -26.56
N LEU A 406 0.14 -1.01 -26.18
CA LEU A 406 1.30 -1.90 -26.33
C LEU A 406 1.61 -2.22 -27.80
N SER A 407 0.62 -2.19 -28.69
CA SER A 407 0.83 -2.37 -30.12
C SER A 407 1.13 -1.07 -30.86
N SER A 408 0.98 0.09 -30.20
CA SER A 408 1.16 1.40 -30.83
C SER A 408 2.65 1.76 -31.05
N PRO A 409 2.96 2.64 -31.98
CA PRO A 409 4.30 3.22 -32.13
C PRO A 409 4.82 3.96 -30.90
N LEU A 410 3.98 4.36 -29.96
CA LEU A 410 4.40 4.97 -28.69
C LEU A 410 5.23 4.01 -27.81
N VAL A 411 5.04 2.72 -28.01
CA VAL A 411 5.74 1.67 -27.25
C VAL A 411 6.69 0.88 -28.15
N THR A 412 6.24 0.54 -29.35
CA THR A 412 7.00 -0.31 -30.28
C THR A 412 8.08 0.43 -31.06
N ASN A 413 8.01 1.76 -31.12
CA ASN A 413 8.85 2.61 -31.97
C ASN A 413 8.84 2.21 -33.45
N ALA A 414 7.78 1.50 -33.91
CA ALA A 414 7.67 1.03 -35.28
C ALA A 414 7.62 2.18 -36.32
N THR A 415 7.11 3.33 -35.90
CA THR A 415 7.18 4.59 -36.61
C THR A 415 7.52 5.72 -35.65
N ARG A 416 8.13 6.79 -36.18
CA ARG A 416 8.52 7.94 -35.38
C ARG A 416 7.29 8.72 -34.92
N THR A 417 7.24 9.00 -33.62
CA THR A 417 6.14 9.76 -32.97
C THR A 417 6.70 11.02 -32.31
N ALA A 418 5.85 11.98 -31.97
CA ALA A 418 6.26 13.16 -31.21
C ALA A 418 6.79 12.78 -29.80
N THR A 419 6.31 11.69 -29.24
CA THR A 419 6.81 11.11 -27.98
C THR A 419 8.25 10.63 -28.14
N TYR A 420 8.56 9.90 -29.22
CA TYR A 420 9.92 9.47 -29.52
C TYR A 420 10.85 10.67 -29.79
N ASP A 421 10.37 11.66 -30.54
CA ASP A 421 11.16 12.87 -30.84
C ASP A 421 11.58 13.63 -29.59
N LYS A 422 10.72 13.62 -28.56
CA LYS A 422 10.99 14.31 -27.30
C LYS A 422 11.86 13.47 -26.35
N ASN A 423 11.59 12.18 -26.20
CA ASN A 423 12.19 11.34 -25.17
C ASN A 423 13.40 10.56 -25.68
N GLY A 424 13.50 10.27 -26.99
CA GLY A 424 14.49 9.36 -27.57
C GLY A 424 14.33 7.92 -27.07
N GLU A 425 15.40 7.17 -27.13
CA GLU A 425 15.49 5.87 -26.46
C GLU A 425 15.70 6.08 -24.96
N VAL A 426 14.78 5.53 -24.16
CA VAL A 426 14.85 5.67 -22.71
C VAL A 426 15.55 4.47 -22.10
N VAL A 427 16.74 4.70 -21.57
CA VAL A 427 17.42 3.73 -20.70
C VAL A 427 17.16 4.12 -19.26
N ALA A 428 16.47 3.24 -18.54
CA ALA A 428 16.10 3.44 -17.16
C ALA A 428 16.97 2.60 -16.23
N VAL A 429 17.40 3.15 -15.09
CA VAL A 429 17.99 2.35 -14.02
C VAL A 429 16.89 1.57 -13.29
N SER A 430 17.21 0.35 -12.91
CA SER A 430 16.29 -0.50 -12.13
C SER A 430 16.00 0.16 -10.79
N ARG A 431 14.73 0.38 -10.51
CA ARG A 431 14.29 0.79 -9.17
C ARG A 431 14.28 -0.40 -8.22
N ARG A 432 14.05 -0.13 -6.95
CA ARG A 432 14.09 -1.11 -5.87
C ARG A 432 13.39 -2.43 -6.21
N ASP A 433 12.13 -2.36 -6.58
CA ASP A 433 11.32 -3.57 -6.77
C ASP A 433 11.79 -4.41 -7.96
N HIS A 434 12.19 -3.76 -9.05
CA HIS A 434 12.75 -4.45 -10.22
C HIS A 434 14.12 -5.07 -9.91
N LEU A 435 15.00 -4.32 -9.24
CA LEU A 435 16.31 -4.79 -8.81
C LEU A 435 16.18 -6.02 -7.91
N CYS A 436 15.32 -5.93 -6.88
CA CYS A 436 15.10 -7.01 -5.94
C CYS A 436 14.57 -8.28 -6.64
N ALA A 437 13.54 -8.13 -7.48
CA ALA A 437 13.00 -9.24 -8.26
C ALA A 437 14.02 -9.84 -9.24
N ALA A 438 14.90 -9.02 -9.82
CA ALA A 438 15.97 -9.50 -10.69
C ALA A 438 17.01 -10.31 -9.91
N LEU A 439 17.43 -9.84 -8.74
CA LEU A 439 18.36 -10.57 -7.87
C LEU A 439 17.74 -11.88 -7.37
N ASP A 440 16.50 -11.86 -6.91
CA ASP A 440 15.79 -13.07 -6.47
C ASP A 440 15.70 -14.11 -7.59
N THR A 441 15.22 -13.70 -8.76
CA THR A 441 15.04 -14.61 -9.90
C THR A 441 16.36 -15.15 -10.43
N ARG A 442 17.40 -14.31 -10.53
CA ARG A 442 18.70 -14.69 -11.11
C ARG A 442 19.53 -15.54 -10.15
N LEU A 443 19.45 -15.25 -8.86
CA LEU A 443 20.32 -15.85 -7.87
C LEU A 443 19.62 -16.91 -7.01
N GLY A 444 18.31 -17.03 -7.08
CA GLY A 444 17.52 -18.03 -6.35
C GLY A 444 17.21 -17.63 -4.91
N PHE A 445 17.23 -16.34 -4.56
CA PHE A 445 16.72 -15.87 -3.29
C PHE A 445 15.19 -15.83 -3.30
N ASP A 446 14.57 -16.02 -2.15
CA ASP A 446 13.11 -15.92 -2.03
C ASP A 446 12.65 -14.45 -1.91
N ASP A 447 13.34 -13.63 -1.13
CA ASP A 447 13.04 -12.20 -0.88
C ASP A 447 14.26 -11.50 -0.29
N ILE A 448 15.32 -11.31 -1.11
CA ILE A 448 16.60 -10.73 -0.64
C ILE A 448 16.43 -9.31 -0.08
N CYS A 449 15.50 -8.56 -0.61
CA CYS A 449 15.24 -7.18 -0.21
C CYS A 449 14.20 -7.05 0.93
N GLY A 450 13.60 -8.13 1.39
CA GLY A 450 12.60 -8.11 2.44
C GLY A 450 11.34 -7.32 2.08
N LEU A 451 10.97 -7.29 0.80
CA LEU A 451 9.77 -6.57 0.33
C LEU A 451 8.48 -7.20 0.86
N HIS A 452 8.55 -8.50 1.16
CA HIS A 452 7.44 -9.30 1.70
C HIS A 452 7.73 -9.78 3.14
N ALA A 453 8.66 -9.12 3.84
CA ALA A 453 9.05 -9.50 5.18
C ALA A 453 7.89 -9.34 6.17
N VAL A 454 7.43 -10.46 6.72
CA VAL A 454 6.31 -10.52 7.69
C VAL A 454 6.76 -10.34 9.14
N THR A 455 8.05 -10.21 9.40
CA THR A 455 8.59 -9.99 10.76
C THR A 455 9.47 -8.75 10.81
N ALA A 456 9.42 -8.04 11.94
CA ALA A 456 10.28 -6.87 12.17
C ALA A 456 11.79 -7.24 12.14
N LYS A 457 12.14 -8.48 12.49
CA LYS A 457 13.52 -8.96 12.42
C LYS A 457 13.98 -9.11 10.96
N ALA A 458 13.15 -9.69 10.11
CA ALA A 458 13.45 -9.84 8.69
C ALA A 458 13.56 -8.47 8.01
N ALA A 459 12.62 -7.56 8.27
CA ALA A 459 12.63 -6.20 7.72
C ALA A 459 13.83 -5.36 8.16
N LYS A 460 14.46 -5.68 9.29
CA LYS A 460 15.65 -4.98 9.81
C LYS A 460 16.97 -5.63 9.40
N ALA A 461 16.96 -6.69 8.62
CA ALA A 461 18.19 -7.25 8.06
C ALA A 461 18.88 -6.22 7.14
N LEU A 462 20.18 -6.41 6.90
CA LEU A 462 21.01 -5.38 6.24
C LEU A 462 20.50 -5.03 4.83
N VAL A 463 20.29 -6.02 3.97
CA VAL A 463 19.80 -5.77 2.60
C VAL A 463 18.40 -5.15 2.58
N PRO A 464 17.39 -5.68 3.31
CA PRO A 464 16.09 -5.03 3.47
C PRO A 464 16.16 -3.57 3.93
N SER A 465 17.01 -3.27 4.92
CA SER A 465 17.17 -1.91 5.43
C SER A 465 17.73 -0.95 4.39
N ILE A 466 18.69 -1.39 3.59
CA ILE A 466 19.25 -0.60 2.50
C ILE A 466 18.23 -0.46 1.37
N ALA A 467 17.57 -1.56 1.01
CA ALA A 467 16.56 -1.59 -0.06
C ALA A 467 15.39 -0.65 0.24
N ALA A 468 14.98 -0.52 1.52
CA ALA A 468 13.92 0.42 1.92
C ALA A 468 14.25 1.88 1.59
N GLY A 469 15.55 2.24 1.55
CA GLY A 469 16.01 3.58 1.18
C GLY A 469 16.16 3.84 -0.33
N LEU A 470 16.03 2.81 -1.17
CA LEU A 470 16.11 2.96 -2.63
C LEU A 470 14.80 3.56 -3.18
N PRO A 471 14.87 4.30 -4.30
CA PRO A 471 13.67 4.75 -4.99
C PRO A 471 12.77 3.57 -5.34
N SER A 472 11.53 3.61 -4.86
CA SER A 472 10.50 2.64 -5.25
C SER A 472 10.04 2.90 -6.68
N ASP A 473 9.35 1.94 -7.28
CA ASP A 473 8.74 2.09 -8.61
C ASP A 473 7.50 3.00 -8.60
N GLY A 474 7.20 3.60 -7.44
CA GLY A 474 5.99 4.36 -7.20
C GLY A 474 6.12 5.84 -7.52
N TYR A 475 5.00 6.49 -7.30
CA TYR A 475 4.87 7.93 -7.32
C TYR A 475 5.41 8.49 -5.99
N GLY A 476 6.07 9.63 -6.02
CA GLY A 476 6.32 10.40 -4.81
C GLY A 476 4.99 10.80 -4.16
N ARG A 477 4.96 10.99 -2.84
CA ARG A 477 3.74 11.38 -2.13
C ARG A 477 3.19 12.69 -2.71
N GLY A 478 1.94 12.67 -3.17
CA GLY A 478 1.31 13.81 -3.82
C GLY A 478 1.76 14.10 -5.25
N SER A 479 2.54 13.23 -5.86
CA SER A 479 3.05 13.45 -7.23
C SER A 479 2.07 12.98 -8.29
N VAL A 480 1.90 13.80 -9.32
CA VAL A 480 1.11 13.49 -10.52
C VAL A 480 1.82 12.45 -11.39
N ALA A 481 3.15 12.46 -11.38
CA ALA A 481 3.99 11.56 -12.15
C ALA A 481 4.90 10.72 -11.24
N PRO A 482 5.27 9.50 -11.65
CA PRO A 482 6.25 8.72 -10.92
C PRO A 482 7.64 9.36 -11.01
N VAL A 483 8.52 9.00 -10.08
CA VAL A 483 9.94 9.37 -10.18
C VAL A 483 10.52 8.70 -11.42
N LEU A 484 11.02 9.51 -12.36
CA LEU A 484 11.63 8.97 -13.58
C LEU A 484 13.01 8.40 -13.30
N PRO A 485 13.28 7.16 -13.73
CA PRO A 485 14.50 6.44 -13.37
C PRO A 485 15.69 6.71 -14.28
N ASN A 486 15.71 7.83 -14.99
CA ASN A 486 16.76 8.17 -15.97
C ASN A 486 17.97 8.90 -15.34
N GLN A 487 17.92 9.25 -14.06
CA GLN A 487 19.03 9.93 -13.37
C GLN A 487 19.28 9.28 -12.00
N PRO A 488 20.25 8.35 -11.90
CA PRO A 488 20.60 7.75 -10.61
C PRO A 488 21.23 8.78 -9.68
N THR A 489 20.68 8.90 -8.47
CA THR A 489 21.28 9.72 -7.42
C THR A 489 22.49 9.03 -6.83
N LEU A 490 23.36 9.80 -6.13
CA LEU A 490 24.49 9.24 -5.39
C LEU A 490 24.03 8.21 -4.34
N PHE A 491 22.91 8.47 -3.67
CA PHE A 491 22.30 7.53 -2.71
C PHE A 491 21.89 6.21 -3.34
N TYR A 492 21.31 6.27 -4.54
CA TYR A 492 20.95 5.06 -5.28
C TYR A 492 22.19 4.22 -5.57
N ARG A 493 23.27 4.84 -6.08
CA ARG A 493 24.52 4.15 -6.38
C ARG A 493 25.14 3.52 -5.13
N ALA A 494 25.24 4.25 -4.03
CA ALA A 494 25.80 3.75 -2.78
C ALA A 494 24.94 2.61 -2.20
N GLY A 495 23.61 2.71 -2.28
CA GLY A 495 22.69 1.64 -1.88
C GLY A 495 22.87 0.37 -2.71
N LEU A 496 22.99 0.50 -4.03
CA LEU A 496 23.26 -0.63 -4.92
C LEU A 496 24.60 -1.32 -4.62
N GLU A 497 25.67 -0.55 -4.42
CA GLU A 497 26.97 -1.07 -4.09
C GLU A 497 26.93 -1.91 -2.81
N ASN A 498 26.32 -1.39 -1.77
CA ASN A 498 26.12 -2.12 -0.50
C ASN A 498 25.26 -3.39 -0.66
N ILE A 499 24.21 -3.35 -1.47
CA ILE A 499 23.40 -4.54 -1.76
C ILE A 499 24.23 -5.59 -2.51
N CYS A 500 24.93 -5.19 -3.58
CA CYS A 500 25.76 -6.09 -4.35
C CYS A 500 26.89 -6.72 -3.51
N GLU A 501 27.53 -5.95 -2.62
CA GLU A 501 28.55 -6.46 -1.70
C GLU A 501 27.96 -7.50 -0.72
N ASN A 502 26.80 -7.21 -0.16
CA ASN A 502 26.15 -8.13 0.75
C ASN A 502 25.71 -9.41 0.05
N VAL A 503 25.16 -9.30 -1.16
CA VAL A 503 24.79 -10.46 -1.99
C VAL A 503 26.04 -11.28 -2.34
N ALA A 504 27.16 -10.66 -2.71
CA ALA A 504 28.43 -11.34 -2.93
C ALA A 504 28.88 -12.16 -1.72
N SER A 505 28.64 -11.63 -0.52
CA SER A 505 28.97 -12.32 0.74
C SER A 505 28.06 -13.50 1.07
N GLN A 506 26.87 -13.56 0.48
CA GLN A 506 25.91 -14.66 0.63
C GLN A 506 26.00 -15.71 -0.49
N THR A 507 26.82 -15.49 -1.51
CA THR A 507 26.92 -16.34 -2.69
C THR A 507 28.33 -16.84 -3.00
N ILE A 508 29.37 -16.24 -2.40
CA ILE A 508 30.77 -16.59 -2.69
C ILE A 508 31.47 -17.11 -1.45
N ASP A 509 32.06 -18.30 -1.56
CA ASP A 509 32.77 -19.02 -0.49
C ASP A 509 31.96 -19.16 0.81
N VAL A 510 30.64 -19.34 0.68
CA VAL A 510 29.76 -19.52 1.83
C VAL A 510 29.92 -20.91 2.40
N ALA A 511 30.16 -20.99 3.71
CA ALA A 511 30.24 -22.28 4.39
C ALA A 511 28.95 -23.10 4.20
N THR A 512 29.07 -24.39 3.94
CA THR A 512 27.93 -25.26 3.60
C THR A 512 26.77 -25.18 4.61
N ALA A 513 27.09 -25.01 5.90
CA ALA A 513 26.08 -24.85 6.95
C ALA A 513 25.25 -23.55 6.85
N ASN A 514 25.74 -22.56 6.11
CA ASN A 514 25.10 -21.24 5.95
C ASN A 514 24.54 -21.03 4.53
N GLN A 515 24.68 -22.00 3.65
CA GLN A 515 24.14 -21.91 2.29
C GLN A 515 22.60 -22.02 2.36
N GLN A 516 21.94 -21.13 1.63
CA GLN A 516 20.49 -21.18 1.45
C GLN A 516 20.14 -22.14 0.32
N ALA A 517 19.11 -22.95 0.51
CA ALA A 517 18.57 -23.80 -0.55
C ALA A 517 18.19 -22.93 -1.77
N ASN A 518 18.46 -23.40 -2.96
CA ASN A 518 18.19 -22.72 -4.23
C ASN A 518 19.07 -21.50 -4.56
N VAL A 519 19.82 -20.94 -3.61
CA VAL A 519 20.68 -19.78 -3.86
C VAL A 519 21.98 -20.23 -4.57
N LYS A 520 22.32 -19.54 -5.66
CA LYS A 520 23.57 -19.77 -6.39
C LYS A 520 24.78 -19.59 -5.48
N GLN A 521 25.71 -20.55 -5.59
CA GLN A 521 26.96 -20.54 -4.83
C GLN A 521 28.15 -20.63 -5.78
N TRP A 522 29.18 -19.82 -5.52
CA TRP A 522 30.41 -19.79 -6.27
C TRP A 522 31.64 -19.97 -5.36
N SER A 523 32.69 -20.54 -5.91
CA SER A 523 33.94 -20.72 -5.17
C SER A 523 35.05 -19.89 -5.79
N SER A 524 35.83 -19.24 -4.97
CA SER A 524 37.08 -18.57 -5.38
C SER A 524 38.17 -19.53 -5.82
N GLY A 525 38.00 -20.85 -5.59
CA GLY A 525 38.83 -21.89 -6.14
C GLY A 525 38.64 -22.14 -7.64
N ASP A 526 37.52 -21.69 -8.23
CA ASP A 526 37.27 -21.72 -9.68
C ASP A 526 36.71 -20.37 -10.16
N PRO A 527 37.55 -19.32 -10.20
CA PRO A 527 37.12 -17.99 -10.56
C PRO A 527 36.68 -17.85 -12.01
N ASN A 528 37.19 -18.70 -12.92
CA ASN A 528 36.81 -18.61 -14.33
C ASN A 528 35.37 -19.07 -14.57
N SER A 529 34.95 -20.15 -13.91
CA SER A 529 33.56 -20.61 -13.96
C SER A 529 32.62 -19.60 -13.31
N ALA A 530 33.00 -19.05 -12.13
CA ALA A 530 32.24 -18.02 -11.46
C ALA A 530 32.05 -16.77 -12.31
N ILE A 531 33.10 -16.29 -12.98
CA ILE A 531 33.05 -15.11 -13.86
C ILE A 531 32.17 -15.37 -15.07
N ALA A 532 32.21 -16.57 -15.67
CA ALA A 532 31.33 -16.95 -16.77
C ALA A 532 29.85 -16.88 -16.33
N ASP A 533 29.54 -17.36 -15.12
CA ASP A 533 28.21 -17.27 -14.53
C ASP A 533 27.84 -15.81 -14.20
N PHE A 534 28.76 -14.98 -13.74
CA PHE A 534 28.46 -13.55 -13.51
C PHE A 534 28.03 -12.87 -14.80
N VAL A 535 28.66 -13.17 -15.92
CA VAL A 535 28.26 -12.62 -17.22
C VAL A 535 26.88 -13.14 -17.65
N SER A 536 26.68 -14.45 -17.59
CA SER A 536 25.47 -15.09 -18.12
C SER A 536 24.25 -14.88 -17.17
N ILE A 537 24.45 -14.94 -15.86
CA ILE A 537 23.39 -14.92 -14.87
C ILE A 537 23.20 -13.52 -14.28
N VAL A 538 24.27 -12.93 -13.70
CA VAL A 538 24.17 -11.63 -13.00
C VAL A 538 23.95 -10.50 -14.01
N MET A 539 24.77 -10.45 -15.06
CA MET A 539 24.66 -9.45 -16.12
C MET A 539 23.57 -9.77 -17.15
N ALA A 540 23.00 -10.98 -17.11
CA ALA A 540 22.01 -11.48 -18.07
C ALA A 540 22.46 -11.36 -19.54
N LEU A 541 23.74 -11.58 -19.80
CA LEU A 541 24.34 -11.62 -21.15
C LEU A 541 24.58 -13.07 -21.56
N PRO A 542 23.68 -13.70 -22.32
CA PRO A 542 23.89 -15.06 -22.83
C PRO A 542 25.10 -15.11 -23.78
N ALA A 543 25.67 -16.27 -23.98
CA ALA A 543 26.85 -16.44 -24.84
C ALA A 543 26.66 -15.92 -26.28
N SER A 544 25.42 -15.81 -26.75
CA SER A 544 25.06 -15.24 -28.04
C SER A 544 25.05 -13.71 -28.07
N ASP A 545 25.10 -13.04 -26.91
CA ASP A 545 25.14 -11.58 -26.83
C ASP A 545 26.54 -11.09 -27.25
N PRO A 546 26.63 -10.15 -28.19
CA PRO A 546 27.93 -9.65 -28.66
C PRO A 546 28.76 -8.98 -27.56
N ARG A 547 28.15 -8.54 -26.46
CA ARG A 547 28.82 -7.92 -25.31
C ARG A 547 29.42 -8.94 -24.33
N ALA A 548 28.98 -10.22 -24.38
CA ALA A 548 29.34 -11.22 -23.36
C ALA A 548 30.86 -11.48 -23.31
N SER A 549 31.53 -11.60 -24.48
CA SER A 549 32.98 -11.84 -24.55
C SER A 549 33.79 -10.67 -23.94
N GLN A 550 33.41 -9.44 -24.25
CA GLN A 550 34.06 -8.26 -23.70
C GLN A 550 33.83 -8.13 -22.19
N ALA A 551 32.60 -8.36 -21.72
CA ALA A 551 32.25 -8.36 -20.31
C ALA A 551 33.09 -9.40 -19.54
N SER A 552 33.23 -10.64 -20.08
CA SER A 552 34.06 -11.67 -19.46
C SER A 552 35.52 -11.22 -19.34
N SER A 553 36.10 -10.65 -20.42
CA SER A 553 37.49 -10.17 -20.40
C SER A 553 37.71 -9.05 -19.39
N ILE A 554 36.75 -8.13 -19.23
CA ILE A 554 36.82 -7.04 -18.25
C ILE A 554 36.78 -7.61 -16.82
N LEU A 555 35.87 -8.53 -16.54
CA LEU A 555 35.73 -9.13 -15.19
C LEU A 555 36.97 -10.00 -14.85
N GLN A 556 37.53 -10.75 -15.79
CA GLN A 556 38.76 -11.49 -15.59
C GLN A 556 39.94 -10.55 -15.30
N SER A 557 40.05 -9.44 -16.05
CA SER A 557 41.07 -8.44 -15.80
C SER A 557 40.91 -7.80 -14.40
N HIS A 558 39.68 -7.49 -13.99
CA HIS A 558 39.40 -6.95 -12.66
C HIS A 558 39.83 -7.95 -11.56
N PHE A 559 39.48 -9.22 -11.68
CA PHE A 559 39.86 -10.26 -10.72
C PHE A 559 41.39 -10.36 -10.59
N MET A 560 42.11 -10.39 -11.73
CA MET A 560 43.58 -10.44 -11.74
C MET A 560 44.21 -9.20 -11.10
N GLN A 561 43.70 -8.00 -11.41
CA GLN A 561 44.19 -6.74 -10.82
C GLN A 561 43.96 -6.72 -9.32
N ALA A 562 42.79 -7.14 -8.85
CA ALA A 562 42.48 -7.19 -7.41
C ALA A 562 43.44 -8.16 -6.68
N THR A 563 43.68 -9.33 -7.27
CA THR A 563 44.65 -10.31 -6.73
C THR A 563 46.08 -9.76 -6.71
N GLN A 564 46.53 -9.11 -7.79
CA GLN A 564 47.85 -8.46 -7.87
C GLN A 564 47.99 -7.32 -6.84
N ALA A 565 46.90 -6.63 -6.52
CA ALA A 565 46.86 -5.61 -5.48
C ALA A 565 46.86 -6.17 -4.03
N GLY A 566 46.95 -7.50 -3.89
CA GLY A 566 47.06 -8.19 -2.59
C GLY A 566 45.73 -8.68 -2.00
N ALA A 567 44.62 -8.63 -2.71
CA ALA A 567 43.37 -9.20 -2.25
C ALA A 567 43.44 -10.74 -2.23
N THR A 568 42.82 -11.37 -1.24
CA THR A 568 42.62 -12.82 -1.27
C THR A 568 41.73 -13.20 -2.46
N ALA A 569 41.85 -14.43 -2.97
CA ALA A 569 41.02 -14.90 -4.08
C ALA A 569 39.51 -14.70 -3.82
N GLY A 570 39.05 -14.97 -2.59
CA GLY A 570 37.66 -14.75 -2.21
C GLY A 570 37.26 -13.28 -2.28
N ASN A 571 38.08 -12.36 -1.77
CA ASN A 571 37.79 -10.92 -1.83
C ASN A 571 37.88 -10.37 -3.27
N ALA A 572 38.83 -10.85 -4.05
CA ALA A 572 38.94 -10.50 -5.47
C ALA A 572 37.68 -10.95 -6.24
N LEU A 573 37.19 -12.18 -5.98
CA LEU A 573 35.98 -12.68 -6.62
C LEU A 573 34.72 -11.93 -6.18
N LYS A 574 34.60 -11.59 -4.89
CA LYS A 574 33.50 -10.75 -4.39
C LYS A 574 33.50 -9.35 -5.02
N SER A 575 34.65 -8.72 -5.12
CA SER A 575 34.81 -7.44 -5.84
C SER A 575 34.43 -7.54 -7.32
N THR A 576 34.77 -8.67 -7.95
CA THR A 576 34.42 -8.93 -9.35
C THR A 576 32.90 -9.13 -9.51
N PHE A 577 32.27 -9.83 -8.55
CA PHE A 577 30.81 -9.93 -8.51
C PHE A 577 30.14 -8.55 -8.38
N VAL A 578 30.64 -7.70 -7.48
CA VAL A 578 30.14 -6.32 -7.31
C VAL A 578 30.24 -5.55 -8.63
N ALA A 579 31.36 -5.65 -9.34
CA ALA A 579 31.52 -5.04 -10.67
C ALA A 579 30.48 -5.55 -11.68
N ALA A 580 30.22 -6.85 -11.72
CA ALA A 580 29.19 -7.44 -12.56
C ALA A 580 27.77 -7.01 -12.15
N CYS A 581 27.48 -6.98 -10.85
CA CYS A 581 26.19 -6.58 -10.28
C CYS A 581 25.88 -5.11 -10.57
N LEU A 582 26.89 -4.23 -10.56
CA LEU A 582 26.77 -2.81 -10.88
C LEU A 582 26.87 -2.48 -12.37
N ALA A 583 27.07 -3.46 -13.22
CA ALA A 583 27.16 -3.23 -14.65
C ALA A 583 25.84 -2.70 -15.23
N PRO A 584 25.88 -1.84 -16.25
CA PRO A 584 24.66 -1.33 -16.89
C PRO A 584 23.68 -2.43 -17.31
N SER A 585 24.16 -3.54 -17.86
CA SER A 585 23.32 -4.69 -18.24
C SER A 585 22.60 -5.36 -17.05
N SER A 586 23.13 -5.22 -15.83
CA SER A 586 22.50 -5.74 -14.62
C SER A 586 21.46 -4.80 -14.04
N LEU A 587 21.74 -3.49 -14.12
CA LEU A 587 21.00 -2.44 -13.42
C LEU A 587 20.10 -1.60 -14.32
N SER A 588 20.18 -1.72 -15.63
CA SER A 588 19.39 -0.90 -16.54
C SER A 588 18.31 -1.72 -17.23
N ILE A 589 17.23 -1.02 -17.58
CA ILE A 589 16.13 -1.53 -18.40
C ILE A 589 16.19 -0.80 -19.73
N GLY A 590 16.07 -1.54 -20.83
CA GLY A 590 16.12 -0.96 -22.18
C GLY A 590 17.52 -0.94 -22.80
N LEU A 591 18.47 -1.73 -22.28
CA LEU A 591 19.78 -1.95 -22.88
C LEU A 591 19.86 -3.28 -23.61
#